data_376c1545a3e5d3525602eb959f594806
#
_entry.id   376c1545a3e5d3525602eb959f594806
#
_cell.length_a   1.000
_cell.length_b   1.000
_cell.length_c   1.000
_cell.angle_alpha   90.00
_cell.angle_beta   90.00
_cell.angle_gamma   90.00
#
_symmetry.space_group_name_H-M   'P 1'
#
loop_
_entity.id
_entity.type
_entity.pdbx_description
1 polymer ?
#
loop_
_entity_poly.entity_id
_entity_poly.type
_entity_poly.pdbx_seq_one_letter_code
_entity_poly.pdbx_strand_id
1 'polypeptide(L)'
;MNPIFKLISDLSPDKIILYTDSKQLIEELCPAVAGTQIIIATSKPPLTSHLHSPSVKLRKTQHSPPMGLDVLDNAEDLILRFFSEGLLETSDKVVLVIGTNIESVMCFEMSKIGVASLRDVIKERVDLNVMEAAFKLATVVVREGKEGLPLGALFIIGDSNRVLKQTKEVVRNPFEGCYAGEFNVKQRESWNTLKEYSMMDGAMVLDEHGNPIAAGRYVLFDGDGSYVVDEGLGGRHLAAAAITAYTRSIAMAVSSEGVIRVYKDGKKIFEYTAV
;
A
#
# COMPACT_ATOMS: atom_id res chain seq x y z
N MET A 1 -18.83 -30.79 -14.35
CA MET A 1 -17.79 -29.82 -13.95
C MET A 1 -18.29 -28.43 -14.31
N ASN A 2 -18.30 -27.50 -13.41
CA ASN A 2 -18.78 -26.14 -13.66
C ASN A 2 -17.90 -25.51 -14.78
N PRO A 3 -18.50 -24.94 -15.86
CA PRO A 3 -17.75 -24.38 -16.98
C PRO A 3 -16.75 -23.27 -16.56
N ILE A 4 -17.03 -22.57 -15.45
CA ILE A 4 -16.15 -21.54 -14.90
C ILE A 4 -14.86 -22.17 -14.34
N PHE A 5 -14.95 -23.35 -13.70
CA PHE A 5 -13.76 -24.04 -13.20
C PHE A 5 -12.84 -24.47 -14.35
N LYS A 6 -13.44 -24.90 -15.48
CA LYS A 6 -12.69 -25.19 -16.70
C LYS A 6 -11.99 -23.93 -17.23
N LEU A 7 -12.70 -22.80 -17.29
CA LEU A 7 -12.12 -21.50 -17.71
C LEU A 7 -10.93 -21.11 -16.81
N ILE A 8 -11.05 -21.24 -15.49
CA ILE A 8 -9.96 -20.94 -14.54
C ILE A 8 -8.74 -21.84 -14.81
N SER A 9 -8.96 -23.13 -15.06
CA SER A 9 -7.88 -24.05 -15.39
C SER A 9 -7.23 -23.74 -16.75
N ASP A 10 -8.02 -23.38 -17.76
CA ASP A 10 -7.54 -23.03 -19.10
C ASP A 10 -6.70 -21.73 -19.08
N LEU A 11 -6.94 -20.84 -18.11
CA LEU A 11 -6.12 -19.64 -17.90
C LEU A 11 -4.73 -19.96 -17.32
N SER A 12 -4.52 -21.15 -16.77
CA SER A 12 -3.25 -21.60 -16.17
C SER A 12 -2.63 -20.55 -15.22
N PRO A 13 -3.36 -20.13 -14.17
CA PRO A 13 -2.85 -19.14 -13.24
C PRO A 13 -1.78 -19.73 -12.31
N ASP A 14 -0.82 -18.89 -11.91
CA ASP A 14 0.13 -19.23 -10.85
C ASP A 14 -0.54 -19.22 -9.48
N LYS A 15 -1.50 -18.28 -9.28
CA LYS A 15 -2.25 -18.13 -8.05
C LYS A 15 -3.73 -17.83 -8.31
N ILE A 16 -4.58 -18.33 -7.44
CA ILE A 16 -6.02 -18.05 -7.46
C ILE A 16 -6.37 -17.33 -6.15
N ILE A 17 -7.05 -16.21 -6.26
CA ILE A 17 -7.65 -15.52 -5.12
C ILE A 17 -9.14 -15.80 -5.16
N LEU A 18 -9.66 -16.35 -4.09
CA LEU A 18 -11.08 -16.59 -3.92
C LEU A 18 -11.61 -15.61 -2.86
N TYR A 19 -12.23 -14.52 -3.31
CA TYR A 19 -12.83 -13.51 -2.43
C TYR A 19 -14.31 -13.85 -2.22
N THR A 20 -14.59 -14.60 -1.15
CA THR A 20 -15.93 -15.11 -0.87
C THR A 20 -16.16 -15.36 0.62
N ASP A 21 -17.42 -15.24 1.02
CA ASP A 21 -17.95 -15.68 2.32
C ASP A 21 -18.78 -16.98 2.19
N SER A 22 -18.82 -17.58 1.00
CA SER A 22 -19.55 -18.82 0.71
C SER A 22 -18.71 -20.06 0.98
N LYS A 23 -19.07 -20.81 2.02
CA LYS A 23 -18.44 -22.10 2.32
C LYS A 23 -18.58 -23.10 1.16
N GLN A 24 -19.76 -23.13 0.53
CA GLN A 24 -20.04 -24.03 -0.59
C GLN A 24 -19.09 -23.73 -1.77
N LEU A 25 -18.90 -22.46 -2.14
CA LEU A 25 -18.01 -22.11 -3.23
C LEU A 25 -16.55 -22.50 -2.95
N ILE A 26 -16.10 -22.33 -1.70
CA ILE A 26 -14.77 -22.77 -1.27
C ILE A 26 -14.60 -24.28 -1.43
N GLU A 27 -15.58 -25.06 -0.94
CA GLU A 27 -15.57 -26.53 -0.99
C GLU A 27 -15.66 -27.10 -2.41
N GLU A 28 -16.31 -26.39 -3.33
CA GLU A 28 -16.41 -26.80 -4.75
C GLU A 28 -15.18 -26.41 -5.57
N LEU A 29 -14.64 -25.21 -5.36
CA LEU A 29 -13.56 -24.68 -6.19
C LEU A 29 -12.18 -25.21 -5.79
N CYS A 30 -11.90 -25.28 -4.49
CA CYS A 30 -10.55 -25.68 -4.05
C CYS A 30 -10.11 -27.06 -4.55
N PRO A 31 -10.95 -28.10 -4.56
CA PRO A 31 -10.57 -29.39 -5.15
C PRO A 31 -10.45 -29.36 -6.67
N ALA A 32 -11.26 -28.51 -7.34
CA ALA A 32 -11.29 -28.43 -8.80
C ALA A 32 -10.02 -27.79 -9.41
N VAL A 33 -9.30 -27.00 -8.62
CA VAL A 33 -8.06 -26.31 -9.02
C VAL A 33 -6.85 -26.80 -8.22
N ALA A 34 -6.88 -28.06 -7.80
CA ALA A 34 -5.79 -28.68 -7.05
C ALA A 34 -4.46 -28.59 -7.82
N GLY A 35 -3.41 -28.17 -7.12
CA GLY A 35 -2.07 -27.95 -7.70
C GLY A 35 -1.70 -26.46 -7.89
N THR A 36 -2.68 -25.56 -7.86
CA THR A 36 -2.44 -24.11 -7.89
C THR A 36 -2.45 -23.54 -6.46
N GLN A 37 -1.68 -22.50 -6.21
CA GLN A 37 -1.76 -21.79 -4.93
C GLN A 37 -3.06 -21.01 -4.83
N ILE A 38 -3.79 -21.20 -3.71
CA ILE A 38 -5.08 -20.56 -3.48
C ILE A 38 -4.97 -19.62 -2.27
N ILE A 39 -5.44 -18.40 -2.43
CA ILE A 39 -5.59 -17.44 -1.34
C ILE A 39 -7.09 -17.22 -1.15
N ILE A 40 -7.61 -17.64 0.00
CA ILE A 40 -9.02 -17.40 0.36
C ILE A 40 -9.10 -16.09 1.14
N ALA A 41 -9.77 -15.10 0.56
CA ALA A 41 -10.09 -13.83 1.18
C ALA A 41 -11.55 -13.87 1.66
N THR A 42 -11.79 -13.71 2.96
CA THR A 42 -13.13 -13.81 3.54
C THR A 42 -13.28 -12.89 4.75
N SER A 43 -14.46 -12.30 4.92
CA SER A 43 -14.80 -11.50 6.11
C SER A 43 -15.23 -12.40 7.29
N LYS A 44 -15.67 -13.63 7.00
CA LYS A 44 -16.12 -14.60 8.00
C LYS A 44 -14.99 -15.53 8.40
N PRO A 45 -14.92 -15.95 9.68
CA PRO A 45 -14.00 -17.01 10.06
C PRO A 45 -14.36 -18.28 9.28
N PRO A 46 -13.36 -19.01 8.74
CA PRO A 46 -13.62 -20.18 7.94
C PRO A 46 -14.24 -21.27 8.83
N LEU A 47 -15.39 -21.73 8.42
CA LEU A 47 -16.03 -22.94 8.98
C LEU A 47 -15.36 -24.22 8.46
N THR A 48 -14.20 -24.12 7.84
CA THR A 48 -13.52 -25.19 7.13
C THR A 48 -12.32 -25.70 7.92
N SER A 49 -12.59 -26.54 8.93
CA SER A 49 -11.56 -27.30 9.64
C SER A 49 -10.82 -28.34 8.75
N HIS A 50 -11.17 -28.45 7.47
CA HIS A 50 -10.68 -29.50 6.56
C HIS A 50 -9.77 -29.01 5.43
N LEU A 51 -9.56 -27.70 5.25
CA LEU A 51 -8.68 -27.15 4.21
C LEU A 51 -7.22 -26.99 4.70
N HIS A 52 -6.66 -28.05 5.30
CA HIS A 52 -5.24 -28.11 5.63
C HIS A 52 -4.42 -28.56 4.41
N SER A 53 -4.41 -27.76 3.33
CA SER A 53 -3.48 -27.95 2.23
C SER A 53 -2.40 -26.88 2.30
N PRO A 54 -1.11 -27.22 2.13
CA PRO A 54 -0.01 -26.24 2.09
C PRO A 54 -0.17 -25.22 0.94
N SER A 55 -0.97 -25.55 -0.07
CA SER A 55 -1.29 -24.68 -1.20
C SER A 55 -2.42 -23.68 -0.92
N VAL A 56 -3.10 -23.76 0.22
CA VAL A 56 -4.22 -22.87 0.57
C VAL A 56 -3.81 -21.93 1.69
N LYS A 57 -3.85 -20.63 1.43
CA LYS A 57 -3.62 -19.57 2.42
C LYS A 57 -4.93 -18.84 2.70
N LEU A 58 -5.24 -18.65 3.97
CA LEU A 58 -6.42 -17.92 4.40
C LEU A 58 -6.05 -16.49 4.79
N ARG A 59 -6.88 -15.52 4.36
CA ARG A 59 -6.77 -14.11 4.76
C ARG A 59 -8.12 -13.56 5.16
N LYS A 60 -8.17 -12.93 6.33
CA LYS A 60 -9.37 -12.24 6.79
C LYS A 60 -9.45 -10.87 6.14
N THR A 61 -10.57 -10.54 5.52
CA THR A 61 -10.91 -9.22 5.02
C THR A 61 -11.76 -8.45 6.03
N GLN A 62 -11.79 -7.13 5.93
CA GLN A 62 -12.63 -6.30 6.79
C GLN A 62 -14.09 -6.28 6.33
N HIS A 63 -14.29 -6.41 5.02
CA HIS A 63 -15.60 -6.36 4.37
C HIS A 63 -15.92 -7.69 3.69
N SER A 64 -17.20 -7.94 3.51
CA SER A 64 -17.69 -9.03 2.66
C SER A 64 -17.33 -8.77 1.20
N PRO A 65 -17.29 -9.81 0.35
CA PRO A 65 -17.08 -9.64 -1.09
C PRO A 65 -18.03 -8.59 -1.67
N PRO A 66 -17.52 -7.67 -2.50
CA PRO A 66 -18.34 -6.65 -3.13
C PRO A 66 -19.33 -7.25 -4.12
N MET A 67 -20.44 -6.57 -4.34
CA MET A 67 -21.46 -6.94 -5.33
C MET A 67 -21.73 -5.76 -6.26
N GLY A 68 -22.07 -6.03 -7.52
CA GLY A 68 -22.44 -4.99 -8.48
C GLY A 68 -21.25 -4.22 -9.05
N LEU A 69 -21.38 -2.89 -9.18
CA LEU A 69 -20.40 -2.03 -9.87
C LEU A 69 -19.09 -1.82 -9.09
N ASP A 70 -19.11 -2.03 -7.78
CA ASP A 70 -17.93 -1.81 -6.92
C ASP A 70 -16.91 -2.97 -6.97
N VAL A 71 -17.19 -3.98 -7.78
CA VAL A 71 -16.34 -5.18 -7.88
C VAL A 71 -14.96 -4.86 -8.44
N LEU A 72 -14.85 -3.94 -9.41
CA LEU A 72 -13.56 -3.61 -10.06
C LEU A 72 -12.63 -2.88 -9.09
N ASP A 73 -13.11 -1.83 -8.44
CA ASP A 73 -12.30 -1.03 -7.51
C ASP A 73 -11.82 -1.87 -6.33
N ASN A 74 -12.72 -2.70 -5.79
CA ASN A 74 -12.36 -3.63 -4.70
C ASN A 74 -11.41 -4.75 -5.16
N ALA A 75 -11.45 -5.15 -6.42
CA ALA A 75 -10.54 -6.15 -6.97
C ALA A 75 -9.10 -5.61 -7.03
N GLU A 76 -8.92 -4.40 -7.53
CA GLU A 76 -7.60 -3.76 -7.58
C GLU A 76 -7.03 -3.56 -6.19
N ASP A 77 -7.81 -3.05 -5.24
CA ASP A 77 -7.41 -2.87 -3.84
C ASP A 77 -6.97 -4.18 -3.19
N LEU A 78 -7.69 -5.26 -3.43
CA LEU A 78 -7.35 -6.58 -2.88
C LEU A 78 -6.05 -7.12 -3.48
N ILE A 79 -5.86 -6.98 -4.79
CA ILE A 79 -4.63 -7.37 -5.49
C ILE A 79 -3.43 -6.57 -4.95
N LEU A 80 -3.56 -5.25 -4.84
CA LEU A 80 -2.53 -4.37 -4.30
C LEU A 80 -2.17 -4.73 -2.85
N ARG A 81 -3.17 -4.99 -2.04
CA ARG A 81 -2.99 -5.41 -0.65
C ARG A 81 -2.23 -6.72 -0.56
N PHE A 82 -2.62 -7.74 -1.33
CA PHE A 82 -1.94 -9.05 -1.29
C PHE A 82 -0.54 -9.01 -1.87
N PHE A 83 -0.31 -8.14 -2.84
CA PHE A 83 1.04 -7.87 -3.32
C PHE A 83 1.90 -7.21 -2.22
N SER A 84 1.39 -6.21 -1.52
CA SER A 84 2.09 -5.55 -0.40
C SER A 84 2.35 -6.49 0.78
N GLU A 85 1.48 -7.48 1.01
CA GLU A 85 1.66 -8.54 2.00
C GLU A 85 2.67 -9.63 1.56
N GLY A 86 3.22 -9.54 0.34
CA GLY A 86 4.14 -10.54 -0.23
C GLY A 86 3.48 -11.87 -0.57
N LEU A 87 2.16 -11.87 -0.71
CA LEU A 87 1.39 -13.05 -1.14
C LEU A 87 1.40 -13.23 -2.65
N LEU A 88 1.59 -12.13 -3.39
CA LEU A 88 1.69 -12.08 -4.84
C LEU A 88 3.09 -11.61 -5.23
N GLU A 89 3.58 -12.12 -6.36
CA GLU A 89 4.85 -11.75 -6.96
C GLU A 89 4.63 -11.07 -8.32
N THR A 90 5.64 -10.34 -8.77
CA THR A 90 5.61 -9.59 -10.05
C THR A 90 5.41 -10.49 -11.27
N SER A 91 5.87 -11.74 -11.18
CA SER A 91 5.77 -12.74 -12.25
C SER A 91 4.42 -13.45 -12.28
N ASP A 92 3.60 -13.29 -11.23
CA ASP A 92 2.37 -14.08 -11.09
C ASP A 92 1.32 -13.69 -12.13
N LYS A 93 0.68 -14.71 -12.67
CA LYS A 93 -0.63 -14.60 -13.32
C LYS A 93 -1.69 -15.02 -12.32
N VAL A 94 -2.54 -14.07 -11.93
CA VAL A 94 -3.51 -14.23 -10.84
C VAL A 94 -4.92 -14.27 -11.40
N VAL A 95 -5.69 -15.27 -11.01
CA VAL A 95 -7.14 -15.29 -11.24
C VAL A 95 -7.85 -14.95 -9.93
N LEU A 96 -8.63 -13.88 -9.95
CA LEU A 96 -9.48 -13.46 -8.84
C LEU A 96 -10.92 -13.88 -9.13
N VAL A 97 -11.50 -14.64 -8.22
CA VAL A 97 -12.90 -15.06 -8.23
C VAL A 97 -13.62 -14.36 -7.09
N ILE A 98 -14.67 -13.63 -7.38
CA ILE A 98 -15.41 -12.83 -6.41
C ILE A 98 -16.88 -13.28 -6.35
N GLY A 99 -17.44 -13.27 -5.15
CA GLY A 99 -18.87 -13.42 -4.90
C GLY A 99 -19.25 -14.67 -4.13
N THR A 100 -20.52 -14.78 -3.80
CA THR A 100 -21.09 -15.95 -3.12
C THR A 100 -21.41 -17.09 -4.09
N ASN A 101 -21.69 -16.77 -5.35
CA ASN A 101 -22.04 -17.69 -6.44
C ASN A 101 -21.22 -17.43 -7.72
N ILE A 102 -19.96 -16.97 -7.58
CA ILE A 102 -19.11 -16.53 -8.70
C ILE A 102 -19.81 -15.43 -9.51
N GLU A 103 -19.76 -14.24 -8.98
CA GLU A 103 -20.31 -13.06 -9.64
C GLU A 103 -19.32 -12.45 -10.63
N SER A 104 -18.03 -12.65 -10.39
CA SER A 104 -16.97 -12.13 -11.24
C SER A 104 -15.73 -13.01 -11.24
N VAL A 105 -15.11 -13.15 -12.41
CA VAL A 105 -13.80 -13.77 -12.60
C VAL A 105 -12.91 -12.79 -13.37
N MET A 106 -11.79 -12.42 -12.78
CA MET A 106 -10.82 -11.50 -13.37
C MET A 106 -9.45 -12.15 -13.45
N CYS A 107 -8.72 -11.87 -14.51
CA CYS A 107 -7.36 -12.35 -14.68
C CYS A 107 -6.40 -11.14 -14.69
N PHE A 108 -5.41 -11.19 -13.82
CA PHE A 108 -4.37 -10.18 -13.69
C PHE A 108 -3.00 -10.77 -14.03
N GLU A 109 -2.28 -10.10 -14.91
CA GLU A 109 -0.85 -10.33 -15.07
C GLU A 109 -0.13 -9.29 -14.21
N MET A 110 0.44 -9.70 -13.08
CA MET A 110 1.04 -8.79 -12.12
C MET A 110 2.14 -7.91 -12.72
N SER A 111 2.87 -8.41 -13.71
CA SER A 111 3.87 -7.64 -14.48
C SER A 111 3.30 -6.44 -15.23
N LYS A 112 2.00 -6.45 -15.55
CA LYS A 112 1.30 -5.36 -16.24
C LYS A 112 0.60 -4.39 -15.29
N ILE A 113 0.49 -4.76 -14.02
CA ILE A 113 -0.06 -3.88 -12.98
C ILE A 113 1.07 -2.96 -12.51
N GLY A 114 0.84 -1.65 -12.50
CA GLY A 114 1.86 -0.64 -12.16
C GLY A 114 2.57 -0.82 -10.81
N VAL A 115 2.05 -1.67 -9.93
CA VAL A 115 2.64 -2.03 -8.62
C VAL A 115 3.94 -2.83 -8.76
N ALA A 116 4.08 -3.63 -9.79
CA ALA A 116 5.31 -4.39 -10.05
C ALA A 116 6.49 -3.43 -10.31
N SER A 117 6.24 -2.38 -11.10
CA SER A 117 7.23 -1.35 -11.36
C SER A 117 7.58 -0.55 -10.11
N LEU A 118 6.61 -0.35 -9.20
CA LEU A 118 6.82 0.40 -7.96
C LEU A 118 7.80 -0.31 -7.01
N ARG A 119 7.65 -1.63 -6.81
CA ARG A 119 8.54 -2.42 -5.94
C ARG A 119 10.00 -2.35 -6.40
N ASP A 120 10.24 -2.57 -7.68
CA ASP A 120 11.59 -2.55 -8.25
C ASP A 120 12.20 -1.15 -8.22
N VAL A 121 11.37 -0.13 -8.42
CA VAL A 121 11.77 1.28 -8.37
C VAL A 121 12.10 1.74 -6.95
N ILE A 122 11.40 1.23 -5.94
CA ILE A 122 11.57 1.63 -4.54
C ILE A 122 12.75 0.88 -3.88
N LYS A 123 12.90 -0.42 -4.11
CA LYS A 123 13.92 -1.27 -3.45
C LYS A 123 15.37 -0.79 -3.63
N GLU A 124 15.63 -0.02 -4.69
CA GLU A 124 16.96 0.56 -4.92
C GLU A 124 17.32 1.70 -3.95
N ARG A 125 16.33 2.23 -3.22
CA ARG A 125 16.49 3.43 -2.37
C ARG A 125 16.10 3.22 -0.93
N VAL A 126 15.07 2.42 -0.69
CA VAL A 126 14.48 2.20 0.63
C VAL A 126 14.11 0.72 0.78
N ASP A 127 14.28 0.18 1.98
CA ASP A 127 13.81 -1.17 2.31
C ASP A 127 12.30 -1.28 2.07
N LEU A 128 11.89 -2.35 1.38
CA LEU A 128 10.49 -2.59 1.07
C LEU A 128 9.61 -2.71 2.32
N ASN A 129 10.15 -3.29 3.41
CA ASN A 129 9.41 -3.40 4.67
C ASN A 129 9.17 -2.02 5.31
N VAL A 130 10.10 -1.07 5.11
CA VAL A 130 9.93 0.33 5.56
C VAL A 130 8.84 1.01 4.74
N MET A 131 8.88 0.86 3.40
CA MET A 131 7.85 1.44 2.54
C MET A 131 6.47 0.87 2.82
N GLU A 132 6.37 -0.45 3.00
CA GLU A 132 5.12 -1.11 3.36
C GLU A 132 4.56 -0.61 4.70
N ALA A 133 5.41 -0.52 5.71
CA ALA A 133 5.01 -0.02 7.02
C ALA A 133 4.59 1.45 6.96
N ALA A 134 5.34 2.30 6.24
CA ALA A 134 4.99 3.70 6.03
C ALA A 134 3.68 3.87 5.26
N PHE A 135 3.43 3.03 4.26
CA PHE A 135 2.17 3.02 3.51
C PHE A 135 0.99 2.62 4.39
N LYS A 136 1.15 1.58 5.23
CA LYS A 136 0.14 1.17 6.21
C LYS A 136 -0.13 2.29 7.23
N LEU A 137 0.91 2.96 7.72
CA LEU A 137 0.75 4.11 8.61
C LEU A 137 0.01 5.26 7.90
N ALA A 138 0.34 5.56 6.65
CA ALA A 138 -0.37 6.55 5.84
C ALA A 138 -1.86 6.21 5.68
N THR A 139 -2.20 4.92 5.51
CA THR A 139 -3.59 4.45 5.46
C THR A 139 -4.31 4.66 6.81
N VAL A 140 -3.61 4.49 7.93
CA VAL A 140 -4.15 4.80 9.27
C VAL A 140 -4.40 6.30 9.41
N VAL A 141 -3.48 7.15 8.93
CA VAL A 141 -3.65 8.62 8.90
C VAL A 141 -4.91 9.01 8.11
N VAL A 142 -5.13 8.38 6.95
CA VAL A 142 -6.33 8.62 6.14
C VAL A 142 -7.61 8.26 6.90
N ARG A 143 -7.65 7.07 7.50
CA ARG A 143 -8.87 6.54 8.13
C ARG A 143 -9.22 7.20 9.44
N GLU A 144 -8.24 7.52 10.25
CA GLU A 144 -8.46 8.02 11.60
C GLU A 144 -8.39 9.56 11.67
N GLY A 145 -7.57 10.18 10.83
CA GLY A 145 -7.31 11.62 10.87
C GLY A 145 -6.85 12.09 12.25
N LYS A 146 -7.14 13.32 12.55
CA LYS A 146 -6.99 13.92 13.89
C LYS A 146 -8.35 14.28 14.45
N GLU A 147 -8.70 13.66 15.57
CA GLU A 147 -10.01 13.86 16.21
C GLU A 147 -11.20 13.60 15.26
N GLY A 148 -11.04 12.62 14.33
CA GLY A 148 -12.03 12.28 13.32
C GLY A 148 -12.09 13.24 12.12
N LEU A 149 -11.22 14.25 12.07
CA LEU A 149 -11.11 15.15 10.92
C LEU A 149 -10.03 14.63 9.97
N PRO A 150 -10.33 14.46 8.67
CA PRO A 150 -9.34 14.03 7.70
C PRO A 150 -8.25 15.10 7.53
N LEU A 151 -7.02 14.71 7.73
CA LEU A 151 -5.84 15.55 7.55
C LEU A 151 -4.85 14.90 6.58
N GLY A 152 -4.19 15.73 5.80
CA GLY A 152 -3.09 15.26 4.97
C GLY A 152 -1.79 15.18 5.73
N ALA A 153 -0.87 14.33 5.24
CA ALA A 153 0.48 14.18 5.76
C ALA A 153 1.49 14.11 4.62
N LEU A 154 2.75 14.37 4.93
CA LEU A 154 3.86 14.17 3.99
C LEU A 154 4.95 13.37 4.69
N PHE A 155 5.25 12.19 4.15
CA PHE A 155 6.37 11.35 4.56
C PHE A 155 7.48 11.46 3.53
N ILE A 156 8.72 11.68 3.97
CA ILE A 156 9.93 11.66 3.14
C ILE A 156 10.82 10.56 3.71
N ILE A 157 11.17 9.56 2.89
CA ILE A 157 11.79 8.32 3.34
C ILE A 157 13.11 8.09 2.63
N GLY A 158 14.16 7.85 3.38
CA GLY A 158 15.53 7.66 2.90
C GLY A 158 16.27 8.96 2.57
N ASP A 159 17.58 8.84 2.33
CA ASP A 159 18.51 9.96 2.05
C ASP A 159 18.38 11.13 3.05
N SER A 160 18.10 10.78 4.33
CA SER A 160 17.71 11.73 5.37
C SER A 160 18.69 12.90 5.53
N ASN A 161 20.00 12.66 5.40
CA ASN A 161 21.01 13.69 5.49
C ASN A 161 20.90 14.78 4.41
N ARG A 162 20.56 14.39 3.18
CA ARG A 162 20.32 15.34 2.09
C ARG A 162 18.96 16.02 2.25
N VAL A 163 17.94 15.26 2.63
CA VAL A 163 16.59 15.76 2.91
C VAL A 163 16.64 16.88 3.96
N LEU A 164 17.36 16.66 5.07
CA LEU A 164 17.48 17.68 6.12
C LEU A 164 18.13 18.98 5.63
N LYS A 165 19.09 18.90 4.68
CA LYS A 165 19.73 20.08 4.08
C LYS A 165 18.80 20.82 3.11
N GLN A 166 17.84 20.13 2.50
CA GLN A 166 16.85 20.68 1.58
C GLN A 166 15.52 21.02 2.27
N THR A 167 15.50 20.97 3.60
CA THR A 167 14.32 21.29 4.40
C THR A 167 14.66 22.25 5.52
N LYS A 168 13.68 23.06 5.93
CA LYS A 168 13.78 23.99 7.05
C LYS A 168 12.93 23.50 8.20
N GLU A 169 13.48 23.55 9.40
CA GLU A 169 12.72 23.32 10.64
C GLU A 169 11.80 24.53 10.90
N VAL A 170 10.52 24.26 11.11
CA VAL A 170 9.51 25.30 11.40
C VAL A 170 8.99 25.16 12.82
N VAL A 171 8.91 23.94 13.30
CA VAL A 171 8.58 23.57 14.68
C VAL A 171 9.73 22.76 15.22
N ARG A 172 9.99 22.89 16.53
CA ARG A 172 11.03 22.09 17.18
C ARG A 172 10.81 20.60 16.87
N ASN A 173 11.89 19.94 16.45
CA ASN A 173 11.84 18.53 16.09
C ASN A 173 11.46 17.67 17.31
N PRO A 174 10.33 16.95 17.29
CA PRO A 174 9.90 16.11 18.40
C PRO A 174 10.77 14.87 18.61
N PHE A 175 11.60 14.51 17.63
CA PHE A 175 12.53 13.37 17.71
C PHE A 175 13.96 13.77 18.06
N GLU A 176 14.20 15.03 18.40
CA GLU A 176 15.50 15.51 18.84
C GLU A 176 15.90 14.86 20.18
N GLY A 177 17.03 14.17 20.18
CA GLY A 177 17.54 13.46 21.36
C GLY A 177 17.01 12.02 21.53
N CYS A 178 16.09 11.55 20.68
CA CYS A 178 15.69 10.16 20.66
C CYS A 178 16.85 9.28 20.15
N TYR A 179 17.01 8.09 20.77
CA TYR A 179 18.01 7.14 20.28
C TYR A 179 17.48 6.34 19.09
N ALA A 180 18.39 5.86 18.25
CA ALA A 180 18.04 5.09 17.08
C ALA A 180 17.27 3.80 17.48
N GLY A 181 16.08 3.63 16.91
CA GLY A 181 15.20 2.49 17.18
C GLY A 181 14.21 2.69 18.34
N GLU A 182 14.23 3.84 19.04
CA GLU A 182 13.19 4.18 20.04
C GLU A 182 11.81 4.25 19.39
N PHE A 183 11.74 4.85 18.21
CA PHE A 183 10.58 4.81 17.33
C PHE A 183 11.00 4.24 15.98
N ASN A 184 10.14 3.39 15.40
CA ASN A 184 10.38 2.89 14.06
C ASN A 184 9.04 2.61 13.38
N VAL A 185 8.91 2.97 12.12
CA VAL A 185 7.66 2.79 11.36
C VAL A 185 7.24 1.32 11.24
N LYS A 186 8.18 0.38 11.32
CA LYS A 186 7.90 -1.07 11.31
C LYS A 186 7.32 -1.58 12.63
N GLN A 187 7.46 -0.81 13.71
CA GLN A 187 6.96 -1.15 15.04
C GLN A 187 5.57 -0.56 15.24
N ARG A 188 4.58 -1.42 15.42
CA ARG A 188 3.18 -0.99 15.58
C ARG A 188 2.95 -0.11 16.80
N GLU A 189 3.72 -0.33 17.85
CA GLU A 189 3.72 0.43 19.10
C GLU A 189 4.09 1.91 18.88
N SER A 190 4.92 2.19 17.87
CA SER A 190 5.33 3.54 17.49
C SER A 190 4.25 4.31 16.71
N TRP A 191 3.26 3.64 16.17
CA TRP A 191 2.35 4.21 15.17
C TRP A 191 1.48 5.35 15.70
N ASN A 192 1.01 5.29 16.94
CA ASN A 192 0.24 6.39 17.51
C ASN A 192 1.06 7.69 17.56
N THR A 193 2.31 7.59 18.01
CA THR A 193 3.23 8.73 18.07
C THR A 193 3.57 9.23 16.66
N LEU A 194 3.94 8.32 15.75
CA LEU A 194 4.29 8.68 14.38
C LEU A 194 3.09 9.28 13.62
N LYS A 195 1.88 8.77 13.84
CA LYS A 195 0.65 9.32 13.27
C LYS A 195 0.47 10.77 13.69
N GLU A 196 0.49 11.06 15.00
CA GLU A 196 0.29 12.42 15.52
C GLU A 196 1.33 13.40 14.95
N TYR A 197 2.60 13.02 14.91
CA TYR A 197 3.66 13.88 14.39
C TYR A 197 3.67 13.98 12.86
N SER A 198 3.14 12.99 12.12
CA SER A 198 3.04 13.07 10.66
C SER A 198 1.99 14.06 10.17
N MET A 199 1.02 14.38 11.01
CA MET A 199 -0.05 15.36 10.73
C MET A 199 0.34 16.80 11.11
N MET A 200 1.55 17.01 11.66
CA MET A 200 2.08 18.35 11.85
C MET A 200 2.24 19.08 10.52
N ASP A 201 2.23 20.41 10.58
CA ASP A 201 2.55 21.20 9.39
C ASP A 201 4.00 20.97 8.98
N GLY A 202 4.20 20.59 7.71
CA GLY A 202 5.47 20.14 7.18
C GLY A 202 5.55 18.62 6.98
N ALA A 203 6.75 18.13 6.71
CA ALA A 203 6.99 16.71 6.43
C ALA A 203 7.55 15.98 7.66
N MET A 204 7.21 14.70 7.77
CA MET A 204 7.93 13.73 8.59
C MET A 204 9.04 13.09 7.75
N VAL A 205 10.26 13.11 8.26
CA VAL A 205 11.43 12.51 7.62
C VAL A 205 11.78 11.22 8.32
N LEU A 206 11.79 10.12 7.57
CA LEU A 206 12.25 8.80 8.02
C LEU A 206 13.58 8.48 7.33
N ASP A 207 14.47 7.79 8.02
CA ASP A 207 15.66 7.21 7.38
C ASP A 207 15.30 5.97 6.54
N GLU A 208 16.29 5.38 5.88
CA GLU A 208 16.14 4.16 5.07
C GLU A 208 15.78 2.91 5.89
N HIS A 209 15.95 2.96 7.21
CA HIS A 209 15.63 1.89 8.15
C HIS A 209 14.26 2.08 8.81
N GLY A 210 13.60 3.22 8.58
CA GLY A 210 12.28 3.55 9.08
C GLY A 210 12.26 4.24 10.45
N ASN A 211 13.40 4.76 10.91
CA ASN A 211 13.46 5.58 12.10
C ASN A 211 13.04 7.01 11.77
N PRO A 212 12.22 7.68 12.60
CA PRO A 212 11.89 9.08 12.42
C PRO A 212 13.11 9.95 12.81
N ILE A 213 13.54 10.76 11.86
CA ILE A 213 14.67 11.70 12.05
C ILE A 213 14.16 13.09 12.42
N ALA A 214 13.05 13.51 11.81
CA ALA A 214 12.44 14.80 12.11
C ALA A 214 10.96 14.82 11.68
N ALA A 215 10.19 15.71 12.30
CA ALA A 215 8.86 16.10 11.84
C ALA A 215 8.73 17.62 11.77
N GLY A 216 7.68 18.14 11.10
CA GLY A 216 7.47 19.57 10.94
C GLY A 216 8.53 20.22 10.03
N ARG A 217 8.98 19.52 8.99
CA ARG A 217 10.02 19.99 8.06
C ARG A 217 9.40 20.57 6.79
N TYR A 218 9.69 21.84 6.50
CA TYR A 218 9.30 22.48 5.25
C TYR A 218 10.36 22.25 4.18
N VAL A 219 9.93 21.77 3.02
CA VAL A 219 10.79 21.58 1.86
C VAL A 219 11.14 22.94 1.27
N LEU A 220 12.44 23.19 1.11
CA LEU A 220 12.96 24.34 0.38
C LEU A 220 13.11 23.91 -1.08
N PHE A 221 12.46 24.62 -1.99
CA PHE A 221 12.60 24.35 -3.41
C PHE A 221 12.68 25.64 -4.20
N ASP A 222 13.60 25.65 -5.14
CA ASP A 222 13.68 26.67 -6.16
C ASP A 222 12.87 26.19 -7.37
N GLY A 223 12.05 27.05 -7.96
CA GLY A 223 11.17 26.69 -9.07
C GLY A 223 11.92 26.52 -10.40
N ASP A 224 12.95 25.67 -10.45
CA ASP A 224 13.78 25.44 -11.65
C ASP A 224 13.13 24.48 -12.68
N GLY A 225 11.93 23.99 -12.39
CA GLY A 225 11.17 23.11 -13.30
C GLY A 225 11.65 21.65 -13.36
N SER A 226 12.52 21.21 -12.44
CA SER A 226 13.03 19.83 -12.42
C SER A 226 12.02 18.80 -11.92
N TYR A 227 10.82 19.23 -11.54
CA TYR A 227 9.74 18.36 -11.05
C TYR A 227 8.39 18.71 -11.67
N VAL A 228 7.51 17.70 -11.76
CA VAL A 228 6.19 17.83 -12.37
C VAL A 228 5.12 17.45 -11.35
N VAL A 229 4.11 18.31 -11.20
CA VAL A 229 2.93 18.08 -10.36
C VAL A 229 1.70 18.32 -11.20
N ASP A 230 0.72 17.42 -11.09
CA ASP A 230 -0.56 17.57 -11.79
C ASP A 230 -1.28 18.84 -11.30
N GLU A 231 -1.99 19.52 -12.20
CA GLU A 231 -2.77 20.71 -11.86
C GLU A 231 -3.82 20.42 -10.77
N GLY A 232 -3.99 21.34 -9.85
CA GLY A 232 -4.97 21.22 -8.76
C GLY A 232 -4.45 20.47 -7.52
N LEU A 233 -3.24 19.91 -7.53
CA LEU A 233 -2.65 19.29 -6.36
C LEU A 233 -2.05 20.33 -5.41
N GLY A 234 -2.26 20.15 -4.10
CA GLY A 234 -1.82 21.08 -3.06
C GLY A 234 -0.32 21.05 -2.74
N GLY A 235 0.11 21.92 -1.81
CA GLY A 235 1.51 22.14 -1.46
C GLY A 235 2.29 20.90 -1.00
N ARG A 236 1.65 19.89 -0.39
CA ARG A 236 2.30 18.63 -0.01
C ARG A 236 2.77 17.82 -1.22
N HIS A 237 1.99 17.83 -2.29
CA HIS A 237 2.35 17.14 -3.54
C HIS A 237 3.50 17.86 -4.25
N LEU A 238 3.46 19.18 -4.24
CA LEU A 238 4.56 20.01 -4.74
C LEU A 238 5.84 19.74 -3.96
N ALA A 239 5.78 19.74 -2.63
CA ALA A 239 6.90 19.42 -1.75
C ALA A 239 7.45 18.01 -1.97
N ALA A 240 6.56 17.01 -2.16
CA ALA A 240 6.94 15.62 -2.44
C ALA A 240 7.69 15.51 -3.78
N ALA A 241 7.17 16.12 -4.84
CA ALA A 241 7.83 16.13 -6.13
C ALA A 241 9.19 16.86 -6.05
N ALA A 242 9.22 18.06 -5.48
CA ALA A 242 10.44 18.85 -5.37
C ALA A 242 11.54 18.12 -4.59
N ILE A 243 11.26 17.62 -3.38
CA ILE A 243 12.29 16.95 -2.57
C ILE A 243 12.87 15.72 -3.25
N THR A 244 12.03 14.95 -3.94
CA THR A 244 12.47 13.74 -4.65
C THR A 244 13.25 14.05 -5.94
N ALA A 245 13.12 15.25 -6.51
CA ALA A 245 13.93 15.69 -7.64
C ALA A 245 15.39 15.98 -7.23
N TYR A 246 15.61 16.47 -6.00
CA TYR A 246 16.92 16.89 -5.51
C TYR A 246 17.60 15.87 -4.58
N THR A 247 16.90 14.83 -4.18
CA THR A 247 17.41 13.80 -3.26
C THR A 247 17.11 12.40 -3.78
N ARG A 248 17.73 11.39 -3.18
CA ARG A 248 17.41 9.99 -3.47
C ARG A 248 16.28 9.44 -2.60
N SER A 249 15.53 10.32 -1.91
CA SER A 249 14.40 9.92 -1.11
C SER A 249 13.21 9.46 -1.95
N ILE A 250 12.30 8.75 -1.30
CA ILE A 250 10.94 8.53 -1.77
C ILE A 250 10.02 9.41 -0.92
N ALA A 251 9.06 10.10 -1.53
CA ALA A 251 8.09 10.89 -0.79
C ALA A 251 6.68 10.34 -0.98
N MET A 252 5.90 10.34 0.08
CA MET A 252 4.52 9.90 0.10
C MET A 252 3.65 11.03 0.63
N ALA A 253 2.82 11.60 -0.24
CA ALA A 253 1.87 12.65 0.10
C ALA A 253 0.49 12.03 0.31
N VAL A 254 -0.09 12.32 1.46
CA VAL A 254 -1.44 11.93 1.86
C VAL A 254 -2.35 13.14 1.77
N SER A 255 -3.42 13.05 1.00
CA SER A 255 -4.43 14.11 0.92
C SER A 255 -5.51 13.94 1.98
N SER A 256 -6.21 15.04 2.32
CA SER A 256 -7.41 15.00 3.16
C SER A 256 -8.58 14.26 2.50
N GLU A 257 -8.52 14.02 1.21
CA GLU A 257 -9.53 13.27 0.46
C GLU A 257 -9.29 11.75 0.48
N GLY A 258 -8.26 11.29 1.21
CA GLY A 258 -7.96 9.87 1.36
C GLY A 258 -7.07 9.29 0.26
N VAL A 259 -6.46 10.13 -0.58
CA VAL A 259 -5.57 9.67 -1.65
C VAL A 259 -4.10 9.73 -1.20
N ILE A 260 -3.39 8.62 -1.38
CA ILE A 260 -1.95 8.49 -1.13
C ILE A 260 -1.22 8.49 -2.46
N ARG A 261 -0.27 9.42 -2.64
CA ARG A 261 0.56 9.51 -3.85
C ARG A 261 2.02 9.36 -3.50
N VAL A 262 2.72 8.51 -4.26
CA VAL A 262 4.17 8.28 -4.07
C VAL A 262 4.94 8.96 -5.18
N TYR A 263 6.01 9.64 -4.79
CA TYR A 263 6.89 10.42 -5.67
C TYR A 263 8.32 9.90 -5.63
N LYS A 264 8.97 9.89 -6.80
CA LYS A 264 10.39 9.61 -6.99
C LYS A 264 10.91 10.43 -8.17
N ASP A 265 12.14 10.93 -8.08
CA ASP A 265 12.79 11.68 -9.16
C ASP A 265 11.93 12.84 -9.72
N GLY A 266 11.22 13.54 -8.84
CA GLY A 266 10.36 14.66 -9.18
C GLY A 266 9.03 14.30 -9.84
N LYS A 267 8.66 13.02 -9.89
CA LYS A 267 7.46 12.53 -10.59
C LYS A 267 6.60 11.65 -9.69
N LYS A 268 5.30 11.72 -9.88
CA LYS A 268 4.36 10.76 -9.30
C LYS A 268 4.57 9.39 -9.96
N ILE A 269 4.83 8.37 -9.17
CA ILE A 269 5.05 6.98 -9.61
C ILE A 269 3.92 6.03 -9.20
N PHE A 270 3.07 6.45 -8.25
CA PHE A 270 1.98 5.64 -7.75
C PHE A 270 0.88 6.51 -7.12
N GLU A 271 -0.36 6.05 -7.20
CA GLU A 271 -1.53 6.66 -6.58
C GLU A 271 -2.45 5.56 -6.05
N TYR A 272 -2.98 5.77 -4.85
CA TYR A 272 -3.90 4.85 -4.18
C TYR A 272 -4.96 5.62 -3.41
N THR A 273 -6.23 5.25 -3.54
CA THR A 273 -7.34 5.80 -2.76
C THR A 273 -7.65 4.85 -1.61
N ALA A 274 -7.50 5.34 -0.38
CA ALA A 274 -7.59 4.54 0.86
C ALA A 274 -8.97 4.65 1.58
N VAL A 275 -10.03 5.06 0.86
CA VAL A 275 -11.38 5.29 1.44
C VAL A 275 -12.21 4.02 1.43
#